data_eca37730b7d2d5d231abf0df7cb5aa7c
#
_entry.id   eca37730b7d2d5d231abf0df7cb5aa7c
#
_cell.length_a   1.000
_cell.length_b   1.000
_cell.length_c   1.000
_cell.angle_alpha   90.00
_cell.angle_beta   90.00
_cell.angle_gamma   90.00
#
_symmetry.space_group_name_H-M   'P 1'
#
loop_
_entity.id
_entity.type
_entity.pdbx_description
1 polymer ?
#
loop_
_entity_poly.entity_id
_entity_poly.type
_entity_poly.pdbx_seq_one_letter_code
_entity_poly.pdbx_strand_id
1 'polypeptide(L)'
;MSVFQMFSFPFMQRALVAGVLVSLCCALLGVSLVLKRYSMIGDGLSHVSFGALAIAVALGFTPLWFSIPVVILAAFLLLRMASRPRWNNDAAVAVMSASALAIGIMVISLTTGMTTDVDNYMFGSVLAMTREDVALSAGLSVAVLALFVLFYHKLFAVTFDESFARATGLRVERYNTLLAILTALTIVLGMRMMGAMLISSLVIFPALTAMRLFKSFRGVVIFAAVSSVLCFVTGLGVSFAASTPVGATVVMVNLALFLLASLTAAIRRR
;
A
#
# COMPACT_ATOMS: atom_id res chain seq x y z
N MET A 1 7.03 23.30 -19.29
CA MET A 1 7.83 23.43 -18.05
C MET A 1 8.80 22.27 -17.98
N SER A 2 10.08 22.52 -17.71
CA SER A 2 11.05 21.42 -17.64
C SER A 2 10.82 20.58 -16.37
N VAL A 3 10.95 19.26 -16.48
CA VAL A 3 10.80 18.31 -15.35
C VAL A 3 11.75 18.67 -14.18
N PHE A 4 12.87 19.34 -14.47
CA PHE A 4 13.80 19.82 -13.45
C PHE A 4 13.25 20.96 -12.57
N GLN A 5 12.33 21.78 -13.07
CA GLN A 5 11.67 22.81 -12.27
C GLN A 5 10.74 22.23 -11.18
N MET A 6 10.30 20.97 -11.34
CA MET A 6 9.51 20.25 -10.38
C MET A 6 10.21 20.16 -9.00
N PHE A 7 11.54 19.97 -9.00
CA PHE A 7 12.32 19.85 -7.75
C PHE A 7 12.51 21.17 -7.00
N SER A 8 12.19 22.31 -7.61
CA SER A 8 12.27 23.62 -6.95
C SER A 8 11.07 23.89 -6.03
N PHE A 9 9.98 23.14 -6.16
CA PHE A 9 8.79 23.34 -5.36
C PHE A 9 8.83 22.53 -4.05
N PRO A 10 8.70 23.16 -2.86
CA PRO A 10 8.78 22.46 -1.56
C PRO A 10 7.75 21.35 -1.39
N PHE A 11 6.53 21.51 -1.94
CA PHE A 11 5.49 20.49 -1.88
C PHE A 11 5.87 19.25 -2.68
N MET A 12 6.55 19.43 -3.83
CA MET A 12 6.97 18.33 -4.68
C MET A 12 8.13 17.54 -4.06
N GLN A 13 9.05 18.22 -3.38
CA GLN A 13 10.13 17.55 -2.62
C GLN A 13 9.54 16.68 -1.50
N ARG A 14 8.53 17.19 -0.79
CA ARG A 14 7.83 16.44 0.26
C ARG A 14 7.13 15.21 -0.33
N ALA A 15 6.38 15.41 -1.42
CA ALA A 15 5.72 14.33 -2.13
C ALA A 15 6.69 13.26 -2.61
N LEU A 16 7.84 13.65 -3.12
CA LEU A 16 8.87 12.73 -3.59
C LEU A 16 9.44 11.90 -2.44
N VAL A 17 9.85 12.54 -1.34
CA VAL A 17 10.45 11.84 -0.20
C VAL A 17 9.47 10.86 0.43
N ALA A 18 8.27 11.33 0.76
CA ALA A 18 7.26 10.48 1.37
C ALA A 18 6.79 9.38 0.41
N GLY A 19 6.60 9.72 -0.87
CA GLY A 19 6.16 8.78 -1.89
C GLY A 19 7.17 7.68 -2.19
N VAL A 20 8.45 7.99 -2.27
CA VAL A 20 9.50 6.99 -2.43
C VAL A 20 9.55 6.04 -1.25
N LEU A 21 9.47 6.54 -0.01
CA LEU A 21 9.48 5.71 1.18
C LEU A 21 8.25 4.79 1.25
N VAL A 22 7.06 5.34 1.01
CA VAL A 22 5.82 4.55 1.00
C VAL A 22 5.83 3.53 -0.14
N SER A 23 6.28 3.90 -1.34
CA SER A 23 6.35 2.97 -2.48
C SER A 23 7.31 1.80 -2.22
N LEU A 24 8.42 2.05 -1.54
CA LEU A 24 9.34 1.00 -1.07
C LEU A 24 8.65 0.07 -0.06
N CYS A 25 7.97 0.61 0.94
CA CYS A 25 7.23 -0.18 1.91
C CYS A 25 6.17 -1.05 1.22
N CYS A 26 5.36 -0.46 0.32
CA CYS A 26 4.34 -1.18 -0.44
C CYS A 26 4.93 -2.32 -1.27
N ALA A 27 6.03 -2.07 -1.97
CA ALA A 27 6.65 -3.09 -2.82
C ALA A 27 7.22 -4.25 -2.01
N LEU A 28 7.93 -3.99 -0.91
CA LEU A 28 8.53 -5.00 -0.06
C LEU A 28 7.48 -5.87 0.63
N LEU A 29 6.47 -5.25 1.24
CA LEU A 29 5.35 -5.96 1.87
C LEU A 29 4.49 -6.67 0.83
N GLY A 30 4.27 -6.04 -0.33
CA GLY A 30 3.50 -6.56 -1.45
C GLY A 30 4.02 -7.90 -1.95
N VAL A 31 5.34 -8.09 -2.04
CA VAL A 31 5.92 -9.39 -2.41
C VAL A 31 5.45 -10.51 -1.46
N SER A 32 5.52 -10.27 -0.15
CA SER A 32 5.08 -11.26 0.84
C SER A 32 3.57 -11.48 0.79
N LEU A 33 2.78 -10.42 0.62
CA LEU A 33 1.32 -10.49 0.57
C LEU A 33 0.82 -11.25 -0.68
N VAL A 34 1.40 -10.95 -1.85
CA VAL A 34 1.02 -11.61 -3.11
C VAL A 34 1.38 -13.09 -3.07
N LEU A 35 2.56 -13.47 -2.55
CA LEU A 35 2.97 -14.86 -2.39
C LEU A 35 2.06 -15.63 -1.42
N LYS A 36 1.58 -14.98 -0.38
CA LYS A 36 0.61 -15.55 0.58
C LYS A 36 -0.84 -15.56 0.05
N ARG A 37 -1.09 -15.13 -1.18
CA ARG A 37 -2.42 -14.99 -1.77
C ARG A 37 -3.32 -13.98 -1.03
N TYR A 38 -2.73 -12.94 -0.46
CA TYR A 38 -3.43 -11.82 0.18
C TYR A 38 -3.36 -10.55 -0.69
N SER A 39 -3.40 -10.71 -2.01
CA SER A 39 -3.23 -9.58 -2.96
C SER A 39 -4.24 -8.45 -2.73
N MET A 40 -5.48 -8.80 -2.39
CA MET A 40 -6.57 -7.83 -2.19
C MET A 40 -6.57 -7.16 -0.81
N ILE A 41 -5.68 -7.55 0.12
CA ILE A 41 -5.66 -6.99 1.48
C ILE A 41 -5.35 -5.49 1.47
N GLY A 42 -4.52 -5.06 0.51
CA GLY A 42 -4.19 -3.64 0.32
C GLY A 42 -5.42 -2.80 0.00
N ASP A 43 -6.26 -3.29 -0.91
CA ASP A 43 -7.50 -2.65 -1.29
C ASP A 43 -8.52 -2.64 -0.12
N GLY A 44 -8.74 -3.79 0.51
CA GLY A 44 -9.64 -3.89 1.66
C GLY A 44 -9.26 -2.95 2.81
N LEU A 45 -8.00 -2.92 3.20
CA LEU A 45 -7.53 -2.05 4.28
C LEU A 45 -7.52 -0.56 3.90
N SER A 46 -7.38 -0.22 2.62
CA SER A 46 -7.49 1.18 2.18
C SER A 46 -8.93 1.68 2.34
N HIS A 47 -9.94 0.87 2.04
CA HIS A 47 -11.34 1.22 2.29
C HIS A 47 -11.68 1.29 3.79
N VAL A 48 -11.08 0.42 4.61
CA VAL A 48 -11.18 0.54 6.08
C VAL A 48 -10.54 1.84 6.58
N SER A 49 -9.39 2.20 6.02
CA SER A 49 -8.73 3.46 6.35
C SER A 49 -9.60 4.68 5.98
N PHE A 50 -10.25 4.63 4.82
CA PHE A 50 -11.22 5.65 4.40
C PHE A 50 -12.38 5.78 5.40
N GLY A 51 -13.01 4.67 5.78
CA GLY A 51 -14.09 4.67 6.76
C GLY A 51 -13.65 5.20 8.12
N ALA A 52 -12.46 4.83 8.58
CA ALA A 52 -11.87 5.31 9.83
C ALA A 52 -11.56 6.81 9.77
N LEU A 53 -11.03 7.32 8.65
CA LEU A 53 -10.79 8.74 8.43
C LEU A 53 -12.09 9.54 8.45
N ALA A 54 -13.13 9.05 7.78
CA ALA A 54 -14.45 9.67 7.76
C ALA A 54 -15.05 9.80 9.16
N ILE A 55 -14.98 8.74 9.97
CA ILE A 55 -15.45 8.75 11.36
C ILE A 55 -14.62 9.71 12.20
N ALA A 56 -13.29 9.74 12.04
CA ALA A 56 -12.41 10.63 12.77
C ALA A 56 -12.75 12.11 12.51
N VAL A 57 -12.96 12.48 11.25
CA VAL A 57 -13.35 13.83 10.85
C VAL A 57 -14.71 14.19 11.44
N ALA A 58 -15.69 13.29 11.37
CA ALA A 58 -17.03 13.49 11.92
C ALA A 58 -17.04 13.72 13.43
N LEU A 59 -16.14 13.04 14.15
CA LEU A 59 -15.99 13.15 15.61
C LEU A 59 -15.01 14.24 16.06
N GLY A 60 -14.38 14.96 15.13
CA GLY A 60 -13.38 16.00 15.43
C GLY A 60 -12.05 15.47 15.97
N PHE A 61 -11.75 14.18 15.76
CA PHE A 61 -10.46 13.60 16.12
C PHE A 61 -9.40 13.87 15.06
N THR A 62 -8.13 13.79 15.46
CA THR A 62 -7.01 13.81 14.51
C THR A 62 -7.03 12.56 13.63
N PRO A 63 -7.21 12.71 12.30
CA PRO A 63 -7.55 11.57 11.42
C PRO A 63 -6.55 10.41 11.45
N LEU A 64 -5.24 10.70 11.45
CA LEU A 64 -4.20 9.66 11.46
C LEU A 64 -4.18 8.85 12.76
N TRP A 65 -4.22 9.52 13.90
CA TRP A 65 -4.16 8.85 15.21
C TRP A 65 -5.35 7.93 15.46
N PHE A 66 -6.51 8.28 14.90
CA PHE A 66 -7.71 7.44 15.00
C PHE A 66 -7.66 6.28 13.99
N SER A 67 -7.20 6.53 12.75
CA SER A 67 -7.22 5.52 11.70
C SER A 67 -6.20 4.40 11.91
N ILE A 68 -5.01 4.69 12.45
CA ILE A 68 -3.97 3.69 12.70
C ILE A 68 -4.48 2.50 13.52
N PRO A 69 -5.03 2.68 14.75
CA PRO A 69 -5.50 1.54 15.54
C PRO A 69 -6.67 0.80 14.90
N VAL A 70 -7.58 1.51 14.22
CA VAL A 70 -8.72 0.90 13.54
C VAL A 70 -8.26 -0.01 12.40
N VAL A 71 -7.33 0.44 11.57
CA VAL A 71 -6.83 -0.36 10.43
C VAL A 71 -5.94 -1.50 10.90
N ILE A 72 -5.16 -1.33 11.97
CA ILE A 72 -4.41 -2.44 12.59
C ILE A 72 -5.38 -3.52 13.10
N LEU A 73 -6.45 -3.13 13.79
CA LEU A 73 -7.47 -4.06 14.25
C LEU A 73 -8.14 -4.79 13.08
N ALA A 74 -8.48 -4.07 12.01
CA ALA A 74 -9.05 -4.65 10.80
C ALA A 74 -8.08 -5.64 10.12
N ALA A 75 -6.81 -5.29 10.01
CA ALA A 75 -5.78 -6.19 9.47
C ALA A 75 -5.64 -7.48 10.30
N PHE A 76 -5.68 -7.36 11.62
CA PHE A 76 -5.67 -8.52 12.52
C PHE A 76 -6.93 -9.38 12.35
N LEU A 77 -8.10 -8.76 12.24
CA LEU A 77 -9.36 -9.48 12.01
C LEU A 77 -9.35 -10.20 10.67
N LEU A 78 -8.87 -9.56 9.59
CA LEU A 78 -8.73 -10.18 8.27
C LEU A 78 -7.82 -11.41 8.33
N LEU A 79 -6.65 -11.32 8.97
CA LEU A 79 -5.76 -12.47 9.12
C LEU A 79 -6.42 -13.62 9.90
N ARG A 80 -7.15 -13.28 10.95
CA ARG A 80 -7.84 -14.29 11.77
C ARG A 80 -9.01 -14.94 11.02
N MET A 81 -9.71 -14.20 10.17
CA MET A 81 -10.76 -14.73 9.30
C MET A 81 -10.18 -15.62 8.21
N ALA A 82 -9.11 -15.17 7.58
CA ALA A 82 -8.40 -15.90 6.53
C ALA A 82 -7.78 -17.24 6.99
N SER A 83 -7.45 -17.35 8.28
CA SER A 83 -6.96 -18.61 8.87
C SER A 83 -8.05 -19.65 9.14
N ARG A 84 -9.33 -19.31 8.97
CA ARG A 84 -10.46 -20.23 9.20
C ARG A 84 -10.89 -20.90 7.88
N PRO A 85 -11.01 -22.24 7.83
CA PRO A 85 -11.30 -22.97 6.58
C PRO A 85 -12.69 -22.68 5.98
N ARG A 86 -13.58 -22.02 6.72
CA ARG A 86 -14.93 -21.65 6.27
C ARG A 86 -15.01 -20.34 5.47
N TRP A 87 -13.97 -19.51 5.51
CA TRP A 87 -13.97 -18.21 4.84
C TRP A 87 -12.95 -18.21 3.73
N ASN A 88 -13.38 -17.87 2.51
CA ASN A 88 -12.45 -17.53 1.44
C ASN A 88 -11.85 -16.16 1.75
N ASN A 89 -10.53 -16.03 1.63
CA ASN A 89 -9.80 -14.79 1.89
C ASN A 89 -10.40 -13.60 1.14
N ASP A 90 -10.75 -13.80 -0.13
CA ASP A 90 -11.33 -12.76 -0.99
C ASP A 90 -12.71 -12.30 -0.50
N ALA A 91 -13.56 -13.24 -0.04
CA ALA A 91 -14.86 -12.91 0.51
C ALA A 91 -14.76 -12.08 1.81
N ALA A 92 -13.82 -12.43 2.69
CA ALA A 92 -13.60 -11.67 3.92
C ALA A 92 -13.14 -10.24 3.62
N VAL A 93 -12.20 -10.07 2.68
CA VAL A 93 -11.73 -8.76 2.24
C VAL A 93 -12.87 -7.98 1.59
N ALA A 94 -13.66 -8.61 0.70
CA ALA A 94 -14.76 -7.95 0.00
C ALA A 94 -15.84 -7.42 0.97
N VAL A 95 -16.26 -8.23 1.95
CA VAL A 95 -17.24 -7.81 2.95
C VAL A 95 -16.72 -6.66 3.79
N MET A 96 -15.48 -6.74 4.27
CA MET A 96 -14.87 -5.69 5.08
C MET A 96 -14.70 -4.39 4.27
N SER A 97 -14.22 -4.49 3.05
CA SER A 97 -14.04 -3.37 2.11
C SER A 97 -15.35 -2.65 1.83
N ALA A 98 -16.37 -3.38 1.38
CA ALA A 98 -17.68 -2.81 1.06
C ALA A 98 -18.36 -2.17 2.27
N SER A 99 -18.28 -2.85 3.42
CA SER A 99 -18.88 -2.33 4.67
C SER A 99 -18.19 -1.06 5.14
N ALA A 100 -16.87 -1.04 5.15
CA ALA A 100 -16.09 0.12 5.58
C ALA A 100 -16.30 1.33 4.66
N LEU A 101 -16.33 1.11 3.34
CA LEU A 101 -16.61 2.15 2.36
C LEU A 101 -18.01 2.71 2.54
N ALA A 102 -19.02 1.85 2.69
CA ALA A 102 -20.40 2.26 2.91
C ALA A 102 -20.58 3.09 4.20
N ILE A 103 -19.96 2.64 5.30
CA ILE A 103 -19.95 3.38 6.57
C ILE A 103 -19.30 4.76 6.40
N GLY A 104 -18.14 4.81 5.75
CA GLY A 104 -17.43 6.07 5.51
C GLY A 104 -18.25 7.08 4.70
N ILE A 105 -18.85 6.64 3.58
CA ILE A 105 -19.71 7.47 2.74
C ILE A 105 -20.95 7.95 3.54
N MET A 106 -21.58 7.04 4.30
CA MET A 106 -22.76 7.39 5.10
C MET A 106 -22.42 8.44 6.16
N VAL A 107 -21.30 8.29 6.86
CA VAL A 107 -20.85 9.25 7.89
C VAL A 107 -20.57 10.62 7.26
N ILE A 108 -19.87 10.69 6.15
CA ILE A 108 -19.60 11.95 5.44
C ILE A 108 -20.91 12.59 4.98
N SER A 109 -21.83 11.81 4.39
CA SER A 109 -23.11 12.31 3.92
C SER A 109 -23.98 12.93 5.03
N LEU A 110 -23.94 12.35 6.23
CA LEU A 110 -24.73 12.80 7.38
C LEU A 110 -24.10 13.98 8.13
N THR A 111 -22.78 14.17 8.05
CA THR A 111 -22.06 15.17 8.87
C THR A 111 -21.65 16.42 8.10
N THR A 112 -20.96 16.25 6.97
CA THR A 112 -20.36 17.37 6.23
C THR A 112 -21.05 17.65 4.89
N GLY A 113 -21.98 16.78 4.48
CA GLY A 113 -22.54 16.78 3.14
C GLY A 113 -21.56 16.25 2.09
N MET A 114 -22.05 15.88 0.91
CA MET A 114 -21.24 15.29 -0.18
C MET A 114 -20.22 16.25 -0.83
N THR A 115 -20.14 17.49 -0.36
CA THR A 115 -19.22 18.52 -0.88
C THR A 115 -17.79 18.40 -0.35
N THR A 116 -17.55 17.55 0.63
CA THR A 116 -16.23 17.37 1.23
C THR A 116 -15.50 16.20 0.57
N ASP A 117 -14.55 16.53 -0.25
CA ASP A 117 -13.30 15.84 -0.58
C ASP A 117 -13.23 14.30 -0.54
N VAL A 118 -14.33 13.57 -0.76
CA VAL A 118 -14.28 12.11 -0.99
C VAL A 118 -13.30 11.78 -2.12
N ASP A 119 -13.28 12.60 -3.15
CA ASP A 119 -12.37 12.49 -4.28
C ASP A 119 -10.90 12.63 -3.83
N ASN A 120 -10.59 13.56 -2.92
CA ASN A 120 -9.24 13.74 -2.40
C ASN A 120 -8.78 12.54 -1.55
N TYR A 121 -9.68 11.88 -0.83
CA TYR A 121 -9.34 10.65 -0.08
C TYR A 121 -9.17 9.43 -0.98
N MET A 122 -9.95 9.32 -2.06
CA MET A 122 -9.83 8.19 -2.98
C MET A 122 -8.64 8.31 -3.92
N PHE A 123 -8.39 9.52 -4.44
CA PHE A 123 -7.33 9.77 -5.43
C PHE A 123 -6.05 10.34 -4.82
N GLY A 124 -6.11 10.77 -3.56
CA GLY A 124 -5.01 11.40 -2.84
C GLY A 124 -4.78 12.86 -3.25
N SER A 125 -4.32 13.65 -2.32
CA SER A 125 -3.87 15.02 -2.60
C SER A 125 -2.44 15.21 -2.13
N VAL A 126 -1.51 14.98 -3.04
CA VAL A 126 -0.07 15.22 -2.84
C VAL A 126 0.20 16.69 -2.44
N LEU A 127 -0.69 17.60 -2.86
CA LEU A 127 -0.57 19.04 -2.60
C LEU A 127 -0.98 19.45 -1.17
N ALA A 128 -1.82 18.64 -0.52
CA ALA A 128 -2.38 18.93 0.81
C ALA A 128 -1.49 18.47 1.98
N MET A 129 -0.29 17.94 1.72
CA MET A 129 0.59 17.42 2.76
C MET A 129 1.21 18.51 3.62
N THR A 130 1.01 18.42 4.93
CA THR A 130 1.71 19.26 5.91
C THR A 130 3.14 18.74 6.15
N ARG A 131 4.01 19.56 6.73
CA ARG A 131 5.36 19.13 7.14
C ARG A 131 5.31 18.02 8.19
N GLU A 132 4.34 18.08 9.09
CA GLU A 132 4.13 17.10 10.16
C GLU A 132 3.71 15.74 9.58
N ASP A 133 2.81 15.74 8.59
CA ASP A 133 2.39 14.53 7.90
C ASP A 133 3.57 13.82 7.22
N VAL A 134 4.43 14.59 6.55
CA VAL A 134 5.62 14.05 5.87
C VAL A 134 6.61 13.49 6.87
N ALA A 135 6.88 14.21 7.98
CA ALA A 135 7.83 13.75 9.00
C ALA A 135 7.33 12.46 9.68
N LEU A 136 6.04 12.40 10.03
CA LEU A 136 5.42 11.22 10.61
C LEU A 136 5.44 10.04 9.64
N SER A 137 5.08 10.27 8.38
CA SER A 137 5.10 9.24 7.35
C SER A 137 6.51 8.74 7.06
N ALA A 138 7.49 9.62 7.00
CA ALA A 138 8.89 9.24 6.80
C ALA A 138 9.41 8.41 7.99
N GLY A 139 9.15 8.86 9.22
CA GLY A 139 9.55 8.12 10.43
C GLY A 139 8.95 6.72 10.50
N LEU A 140 7.64 6.61 10.27
CA LEU A 140 6.95 5.31 10.26
C LEU A 140 7.39 4.43 9.08
N SER A 141 7.58 4.99 7.89
CA SER A 141 8.08 4.22 6.73
C SER A 141 9.49 3.68 6.98
N VAL A 142 10.38 4.48 7.57
CA VAL A 142 11.72 4.02 7.96
C VAL A 142 11.63 2.90 8.99
N ALA A 143 10.73 3.01 9.99
CA ALA A 143 10.51 1.94 10.96
C ALA A 143 10.00 0.65 10.29
N VAL A 144 9.04 0.77 9.36
CA VAL A 144 8.53 -0.38 8.57
C VAL A 144 9.66 -1.04 7.78
N LEU A 145 10.46 -0.25 7.06
CA LEU A 145 11.60 -0.75 6.28
C LEU A 145 12.64 -1.43 7.17
N ALA A 146 12.99 -0.81 8.30
CA ALA A 146 13.95 -1.37 9.26
C ALA A 146 13.46 -2.71 9.81
N LEU A 147 12.19 -2.80 10.23
CA LEU A 147 11.59 -4.05 10.73
C LEU A 147 11.49 -5.11 9.62
N PHE A 148 11.15 -4.73 8.40
CA PHE A 148 11.13 -5.67 7.27
C PHE A 148 12.52 -6.25 7.01
N VAL A 149 13.56 -5.42 6.96
CA VAL A 149 14.95 -5.85 6.75
C VAL A 149 15.45 -6.70 7.91
N LEU A 150 15.19 -6.28 9.16
CA LEU A 150 15.60 -7.03 10.37
C LEU A 150 14.99 -8.43 10.41
N PHE A 151 13.72 -8.56 10.03
CA PHE A 151 13.00 -9.84 10.04
C PHE A 151 12.94 -10.51 8.67
N TYR A 152 13.70 -10.04 7.67
CA TYR A 152 13.67 -10.51 6.28
C TYR A 152 13.70 -12.04 6.16
N HIS A 153 14.66 -12.72 6.79
CA HIS A 153 14.78 -14.18 6.71
C HIS A 153 13.59 -14.92 7.34
N LYS A 154 13.05 -14.38 8.43
CA LYS A 154 11.91 -14.97 9.13
C LYS A 154 10.60 -14.73 8.36
N LEU A 155 10.43 -13.53 7.81
CA LEU A 155 9.30 -13.22 6.93
C LEU A 155 9.35 -14.05 5.65
N PHE A 156 10.54 -14.25 5.07
CA PHE A 156 10.73 -15.16 3.95
C PHE A 156 10.28 -16.58 4.26
N ALA A 157 10.78 -17.18 5.35
CA ALA A 157 10.43 -18.54 5.75
C ALA A 157 8.92 -18.71 5.95
N VAL A 158 8.28 -17.76 6.67
CA VAL A 158 6.83 -17.78 6.93
C VAL A 158 6.01 -17.50 5.66
N THR A 159 6.57 -16.79 4.69
CA THR A 159 5.87 -16.49 3.43
C THR A 159 5.84 -17.70 2.51
N PHE A 160 6.91 -18.49 2.45
CA PHE A 160 7.03 -19.62 1.53
C PHE A 160 6.38 -20.90 2.06
N ASP A 161 6.65 -21.25 3.31
CA ASP A 161 6.13 -22.48 3.92
C ASP A 161 5.94 -22.30 5.42
N GLU A 162 4.69 -22.06 5.80
CA GLU A 162 4.31 -21.91 7.21
C GLU A 162 4.48 -23.20 8.00
N SER A 163 4.28 -24.36 7.36
CA SER A 163 4.40 -25.66 8.00
C SER A 163 5.85 -25.96 8.34
N PHE A 164 6.75 -25.74 7.40
CA PHE A 164 8.17 -25.84 7.62
C PHE A 164 8.69 -24.83 8.65
N ALA A 165 8.28 -23.56 8.52
CA ALA A 165 8.65 -22.53 9.48
C ALA A 165 8.20 -22.89 10.92
N ARG A 166 7.03 -23.49 11.06
CA ARG A 166 6.51 -23.98 12.35
C ARG A 166 7.30 -25.16 12.89
N ALA A 167 7.66 -26.11 12.01
CA ALA A 167 8.50 -27.27 12.36
C ALA A 167 9.91 -26.88 12.82
N THR A 168 10.47 -25.79 12.27
CA THR A 168 11.77 -25.25 12.72
C THR A 168 11.69 -24.38 14.00
N GLY A 169 10.55 -24.35 14.67
CA GLY A 169 10.36 -23.64 15.93
C GLY A 169 10.04 -22.14 15.80
N LEU A 170 9.80 -21.65 14.57
CA LEU A 170 9.38 -20.26 14.38
C LEU A 170 7.91 -20.09 14.82
N ARG A 171 7.65 -19.01 15.56
CA ARG A 171 6.28 -18.62 15.95
C ARG A 171 5.60 -17.90 14.78
N VAL A 172 5.11 -18.67 13.80
CA VAL A 172 4.52 -18.18 12.54
C VAL A 172 3.49 -17.07 12.77
N GLU A 173 2.62 -17.22 13.76
CA GLU A 173 1.56 -16.25 14.06
C GLU A 173 2.08 -14.87 14.44
N ARG A 174 3.24 -14.79 15.11
CA ARG A 174 3.87 -13.50 15.43
C ARG A 174 4.35 -12.78 14.18
N TYR A 175 4.92 -13.50 13.22
CA TYR A 175 5.40 -12.91 11.96
C TYR A 175 4.28 -12.56 11.01
N ASN A 176 3.18 -13.34 11.01
CA ASN A 176 1.97 -12.97 10.29
C ASN A 176 1.34 -11.71 10.88
N THR A 177 1.26 -11.61 12.20
CA THR A 177 0.78 -10.41 12.90
C THR A 177 1.69 -9.21 12.62
N LEU A 178 3.01 -9.39 12.65
CA LEU A 178 3.96 -8.34 12.29
C LEU A 178 3.73 -7.86 10.85
N LEU A 179 3.61 -8.78 9.90
CA LEU A 179 3.33 -8.44 8.49
C LEU A 179 2.04 -7.64 8.35
N ALA A 180 0.97 -8.03 9.07
CA ALA A 180 -0.29 -7.29 9.07
C ALA A 180 -0.16 -5.89 9.64
N ILE A 181 0.53 -5.71 10.75
CA ILE A 181 0.75 -4.40 11.36
C ILE A 181 1.56 -3.50 10.42
N LEU A 182 2.65 -4.01 9.85
CA LEU A 182 3.47 -3.26 8.89
C LEU A 182 2.66 -2.85 7.66
N THR A 183 1.81 -3.77 7.16
CA THR A 183 0.91 -3.50 6.03
C THR A 183 -0.14 -2.45 6.39
N ALA A 184 -0.80 -2.57 7.54
CA ALA A 184 -1.78 -1.61 8.01
C ALA A 184 -1.19 -0.19 8.14
N LEU A 185 -0.02 -0.07 8.76
CA LEU A 185 0.70 1.21 8.89
C LEU A 185 1.02 1.81 7.51
N THR A 186 1.57 1.01 6.61
CA THR A 186 1.92 1.47 5.26
C THR A 186 0.69 1.94 4.49
N ILE A 187 -0.43 1.23 4.60
CA ILE A 187 -1.67 1.58 3.90
C ILE A 187 -2.28 2.86 4.46
N VAL A 188 -2.36 3.02 5.79
CA VAL A 188 -2.91 4.24 6.40
C VAL A 188 -2.11 5.48 6.00
N LEU A 189 -0.77 5.37 6.06
CA LEU A 189 0.11 6.47 5.67
C LEU A 189 -0.03 6.81 4.19
N GLY A 190 0.04 5.78 3.36
CA GLY A 190 0.01 5.95 1.92
C GLY A 190 -1.35 6.41 1.41
N MET A 191 -2.45 5.90 1.96
CA MET A 191 -3.79 6.29 1.54
C MET A 191 -4.05 7.78 1.75
N ARG A 192 -3.68 8.32 2.91
CA ARG A 192 -3.85 9.74 3.20
C ARG A 192 -3.10 10.65 2.22
N MET A 193 -1.92 10.22 1.79
CA MET A 193 -1.03 11.01 0.95
C MET A 193 -1.29 10.82 -0.55
N MET A 194 -1.58 9.59 -0.96
CA MET A 194 -1.57 9.17 -2.36
C MET A 194 -2.91 8.61 -2.84
N GLY A 195 -3.85 8.40 -1.92
CA GLY A 195 -5.15 7.79 -2.20
C GLY A 195 -5.14 6.26 -2.23
N ALA A 196 -6.34 5.70 -2.08
CA ALA A 196 -6.56 4.25 -2.01
C ALA A 196 -6.09 3.53 -3.29
N MET A 197 -6.41 4.08 -4.46
CA MET A 197 -6.12 3.48 -5.76
C MET A 197 -4.61 3.29 -5.99
N LEU A 198 -3.80 4.29 -5.64
CA LEU A 198 -2.36 4.22 -5.85
C LEU A 198 -1.71 3.22 -4.90
N ILE A 199 -2.12 3.19 -3.64
CA ILE A 199 -1.54 2.28 -2.64
C ILE A 199 -1.81 0.83 -3.01
N SER A 200 -3.05 0.48 -3.37
CA SER A 200 -3.39 -0.87 -3.84
C SER A 200 -2.53 -1.29 -5.03
N SER A 201 -2.31 -0.38 -5.98
CA SER A 201 -1.48 -0.66 -7.15
C SER A 201 0.00 -0.86 -6.80
N LEU A 202 0.58 -0.03 -5.91
CA LEU A 202 1.97 -0.14 -5.49
C LEU A 202 2.27 -1.42 -4.69
N VAL A 203 1.28 -1.99 -4.01
CA VAL A 203 1.40 -3.29 -3.35
C VAL A 203 1.42 -4.44 -4.38
N ILE A 204 0.58 -4.37 -5.42
CA ILE A 204 0.33 -5.50 -6.32
C ILE A 204 1.27 -5.48 -7.54
N PHE A 205 1.32 -4.39 -8.31
CA PHE A 205 2.01 -4.35 -9.60
C PHE A 205 3.51 -4.63 -9.52
N PRO A 206 4.30 -4.00 -8.63
CA PRO A 206 5.74 -4.25 -8.56
C PRO A 206 6.05 -5.70 -8.20
N ALA A 207 5.28 -6.30 -7.27
CA ALA A 207 5.42 -7.69 -6.88
C ALA A 207 5.11 -8.65 -8.05
N LEU A 208 3.97 -8.49 -8.73
CA LEU A 208 3.59 -9.32 -9.87
C LEU A 208 4.56 -9.16 -11.03
N THR A 209 5.03 -7.94 -11.32
CA THR A 209 6.02 -7.66 -12.38
C THR A 209 7.32 -8.39 -12.09
N ALA A 210 7.82 -8.29 -10.86
CA ALA A 210 9.04 -8.96 -10.42
C ALA A 210 8.94 -10.48 -10.53
N MET A 211 7.82 -11.08 -10.13
CA MET A 211 7.57 -12.53 -10.22
C MET A 211 7.51 -13.06 -11.66
N ARG A 212 7.21 -12.20 -12.64
CA ARG A 212 7.28 -12.58 -14.06
C ARG A 212 8.71 -12.74 -14.57
N LEU A 213 9.65 -11.93 -14.02
CA LEU A 213 11.02 -11.84 -14.50
C LEU A 213 12.01 -12.66 -13.69
N PHE A 214 11.79 -12.81 -12.39
CA PHE A 214 12.72 -13.45 -11.44
C PHE A 214 12.09 -14.67 -10.76
N LYS A 215 12.92 -15.70 -10.56
CA LYS A 215 12.52 -16.93 -9.87
C LYS A 215 12.97 -16.99 -8.42
N SER A 216 13.96 -16.16 -8.02
CA SER A 216 14.47 -16.12 -6.65
C SER A 216 13.76 -15.04 -5.84
N PHE A 217 13.43 -15.32 -4.58
CA PHE A 217 12.79 -14.36 -3.69
C PHE A 217 13.58 -13.05 -3.57
N ARG A 218 14.90 -13.16 -3.42
CA ARG A 218 15.78 -11.99 -3.34
C ARG A 218 15.70 -11.13 -4.61
N GLY A 219 15.73 -11.76 -5.78
CA GLY A 219 15.57 -11.06 -7.05
C GLY A 219 14.21 -10.37 -7.19
N VAL A 220 13.14 -11.06 -6.77
CA VAL A 220 11.77 -10.50 -6.78
C VAL A 220 11.69 -9.28 -5.86
N VAL A 221 12.21 -9.37 -4.63
CA VAL A 221 12.19 -8.27 -3.65
C VAL A 221 12.96 -7.05 -4.15
N ILE A 222 14.20 -7.26 -4.64
CA ILE A 222 15.03 -6.15 -5.13
C ILE A 222 14.39 -5.50 -6.36
N PHE A 223 13.93 -6.29 -7.33
CA PHE A 223 13.31 -5.74 -8.53
C PHE A 223 12.00 -5.03 -8.23
N ALA A 224 11.16 -5.58 -7.34
CA ALA A 224 9.93 -4.94 -6.91
C ALA A 224 10.21 -3.57 -6.25
N ALA A 225 11.20 -3.49 -5.37
CA ALA A 225 11.62 -2.25 -4.73
C ALA A 225 12.09 -1.20 -5.74
N VAL A 226 12.99 -1.58 -6.65
CA VAL A 226 13.54 -0.67 -7.66
C VAL A 226 12.45 -0.23 -8.64
N SER A 227 11.65 -1.16 -9.16
CA SER A 227 10.57 -0.84 -10.11
C SER A 227 9.49 0.04 -9.51
N SER A 228 9.11 -0.19 -8.24
CA SER A 228 8.12 0.64 -7.53
C SER A 228 8.59 2.10 -7.43
N VAL A 229 9.83 2.32 -7.01
CA VAL A 229 10.39 3.67 -6.92
C VAL A 229 10.48 4.33 -8.29
N LEU A 230 10.98 3.62 -9.30
CA LEU A 230 11.09 4.15 -10.66
C LEU A 230 9.71 4.50 -11.23
N CYS A 231 8.70 3.62 -11.08
CA CYS A 231 7.34 3.89 -11.54
C CYS A 231 6.71 5.07 -10.80
N PHE A 232 6.97 5.20 -9.49
CA PHE A 232 6.49 6.34 -8.73
C PHE A 232 7.11 7.65 -9.18
N VAL A 233 8.44 7.72 -9.30
CA VAL A 233 9.16 8.94 -9.72
C VAL A 233 8.81 9.33 -11.15
N THR A 234 8.77 8.37 -12.07
CA THR A 234 8.39 8.65 -13.47
C THR A 234 6.93 9.06 -13.59
N GLY A 235 6.02 8.38 -12.87
CA GLY A 235 4.60 8.74 -12.84
C GLY A 235 4.35 10.12 -12.26
N LEU A 236 5.05 10.49 -11.19
CA LEU A 236 5.01 11.84 -10.61
C LEU A 236 5.48 12.90 -11.60
N GLY A 237 6.58 12.63 -12.32
CA GLY A 237 7.11 13.53 -13.36
C GLY A 237 6.16 13.70 -14.54
N VAL A 238 5.56 12.61 -15.02
CA VAL A 238 4.56 12.64 -16.09
C VAL A 238 3.30 13.37 -15.65
N SER A 239 2.82 13.11 -14.44
CA SER A 239 1.66 13.81 -13.86
C SER A 239 1.87 15.32 -13.80
N PHE A 240 3.05 15.74 -13.37
CA PHE A 240 3.41 17.16 -13.33
C PHE A 240 3.44 17.79 -14.74
N ALA A 241 4.01 17.11 -15.72
CA ALA A 241 4.14 17.61 -17.10
C ALA A 241 2.79 17.65 -17.82
N ALA A 242 1.91 16.66 -17.58
CA ALA A 242 0.63 16.51 -18.26
C ALA A 242 -0.56 17.08 -17.45
N SER A 243 -0.33 17.63 -16.25
CA SER A 243 -1.39 18.12 -15.35
C SER A 243 -2.48 17.08 -15.06
N THR A 244 -2.07 15.82 -14.86
CA THR A 244 -2.96 14.68 -14.59
C THR A 244 -2.92 14.28 -13.11
N PRO A 245 -3.95 13.56 -12.59
CA PRO A 245 -3.93 13.05 -11.20
C PRO A 245 -2.74 12.11 -10.97
N VAL A 246 -1.93 12.39 -9.93
CA VAL A 246 -0.70 11.64 -9.63
C VAL A 246 -0.97 10.15 -9.46
N GLY A 247 -2.01 9.79 -8.68
CA GLY A 247 -2.36 8.39 -8.41
C GLY A 247 -2.61 7.60 -9.69
N ALA A 248 -3.49 8.09 -10.55
CA ALA A 248 -3.84 7.43 -11.80
C ALA A 248 -2.63 7.31 -12.75
N THR A 249 -1.81 8.36 -12.84
CA THR A 249 -0.63 8.36 -13.72
C THR A 249 0.41 7.33 -13.28
N VAL A 250 0.69 7.23 -11.99
CA VAL A 250 1.61 6.21 -11.45
C VAL A 250 1.07 4.80 -11.67
N VAL A 251 -0.26 4.58 -11.52
CA VAL A 251 -0.88 3.28 -11.82
C VAL A 251 -0.71 2.92 -13.29
N MET A 252 -0.91 3.87 -14.21
CA MET A 252 -0.71 3.63 -15.65
C MET A 252 0.74 3.28 -15.99
N VAL A 253 1.72 3.94 -15.36
CA VAL A 253 3.14 3.59 -15.52
C VAL A 253 3.44 2.18 -15.01
N ASN A 254 2.91 1.81 -13.85
CA ASN A 254 3.03 0.45 -13.31
C ASN A 254 2.39 -0.60 -14.23
N LEU A 255 1.20 -0.31 -14.77
CA LEU A 255 0.52 -1.18 -15.73
C LEU A 255 1.34 -1.38 -17.00
N ALA A 256 1.89 -0.30 -17.55
CA ALA A 256 2.75 -0.36 -18.74
C ALA A 256 3.98 -1.24 -18.49
N LEU A 257 4.66 -1.06 -17.35
CA LEU A 257 5.80 -1.89 -16.96
C LEU A 257 5.40 -3.37 -16.80
N PHE A 258 4.26 -3.65 -16.18
CA PHE A 258 3.74 -5.01 -16.01
C PHE A 258 3.45 -5.69 -17.35
N LEU A 259 2.84 -4.98 -18.30
CA LEU A 259 2.56 -5.51 -19.64
C LEU A 259 3.85 -5.80 -20.40
N LEU A 260 4.83 -4.89 -20.36
CA LEU A 260 6.16 -5.09 -20.96
C LEU A 260 6.88 -6.31 -20.36
N ALA A 261 6.88 -6.44 -19.04
CA ALA A 261 7.47 -7.59 -18.35
C ALA A 261 6.75 -8.90 -18.70
N SER A 262 5.43 -8.87 -18.86
CA SER A 262 4.63 -10.04 -19.24
C SER A 262 4.92 -10.47 -20.69
N LEU A 263 5.08 -9.52 -21.61
CA LEU A 263 5.47 -9.78 -22.99
C LEU A 263 6.89 -10.38 -23.09
N THR A 264 7.86 -9.79 -22.38
CA THR A 264 9.23 -10.32 -22.36
C THR A 264 9.30 -11.71 -21.75
N ALA A 265 8.53 -11.98 -20.70
CA ALA A 265 8.43 -13.32 -20.10
C ALA A 265 7.77 -14.34 -21.05
N ALA A 266 6.77 -13.94 -21.85
CA ALA A 266 6.12 -14.80 -22.83
C ALA A 266 7.08 -15.16 -24.00
N ILE A 267 7.87 -14.18 -24.47
CA ILE A 267 8.87 -14.41 -25.53
C ILE A 267 9.98 -15.36 -25.06
N ARG A 268 10.45 -15.23 -23.82
CA ARG A 268 11.50 -16.11 -23.24
C ARG A 268 11.04 -17.54 -22.97
N ARG A 269 9.73 -17.80 -22.95
CA ARG A 269 9.17 -19.15 -22.75
C ARG A 269 8.96 -19.92 -24.07
N ARG A 270 9.05 -19.24 -25.21
CA ARG A 270 9.09 -19.84 -26.54
C ARG A 270 10.53 -20.16 -26.95
#